data_a5d8af111b89488510508e81ba4d77c9
#
_entry.id   a5d8af111b89488510508e81ba4d77c9
#
_cell.length_a   1.000
_cell.length_b   1.000
_cell.length_c   1.000
_cell.angle_alpha   90.00
_cell.angle_beta   90.00
_cell.angle_gamma   90.00
#
_symmetry.space_group_name_H-M   'P 1'
#
loop_
_entity.id
_entity.type
_entity.pdbx_description
1 polymer ?
#
loop_
_entity_poly.entity_id
_entity_poly.type
_entity_poly.pdbx_seq_one_letter_code
_entity_poly.pdbx_strand_id
1 'polypeptide(L)'
;MPFWDEELQEETMISVKETDIQRIEQAVNGRLPVRYLEQIREQNGGVPEAMAVMVEFKNTWSDEETGLHLPLRSMSSLTFERYLDELSILREWDVEGNIMMFAEGEGSYFWYFHFTDAAEPTVWCLDISDETTYFVAATYDEWLTKLSSDVPEVVMPDVVFLTLPEIKDILRGDDENEKLLAYSHWMILDEEQEELIEAFMTLIERNDQPDFLDSYAYYLMEVLTNNPELLEQKRDDVTALILSKGDDLDAEDLLSWMDEEVDEEF
;
A
#
# COMPACT_ATOMS: atom_id res chain seq x y z
N MET A 1 -22.10 6.13 18.68
CA MET A 1 -21.61 5.31 17.58
C MET A 1 -20.52 4.42 18.18
N PRO A 2 -20.55 3.10 17.98
CA PRO A 2 -19.43 2.27 18.40
C PRO A 2 -18.15 2.78 17.71
N PHE A 3 -16.99 2.55 18.33
CA PHE A 3 -15.72 2.95 17.70
C PHE A 3 -15.26 1.94 16.66
N TRP A 4 -15.54 0.67 16.89
CA TRP A 4 -15.13 -0.45 16.06
C TRP A 4 -16.24 -0.87 15.08
N ASP A 5 -15.87 -1.17 13.85
CA ASP A 5 -16.75 -1.81 12.88
C ASP A 5 -16.94 -3.29 13.27
N GLU A 6 -18.18 -3.68 13.55
CA GLU A 6 -18.49 -5.04 14.01
C GLU A 6 -18.48 -6.08 12.88
N GLU A 7 -18.58 -5.64 11.62
CA GLU A 7 -18.65 -6.53 10.45
C GLU A 7 -17.25 -6.89 9.91
N LEU A 8 -16.26 -6.01 10.12
CA LEU A 8 -14.92 -6.13 9.57
C LEU A 8 -13.87 -6.58 10.60
N GLN A 9 -14.28 -7.26 11.67
CA GLN A 9 -13.34 -7.72 12.70
C GLN A 9 -12.67 -9.05 12.32
N GLU A 10 -11.36 -9.13 12.49
CA GLU A 10 -10.62 -10.38 12.37
C GLU A 10 -10.88 -11.30 13.58
N GLU A 11 -10.99 -12.61 13.35
CA GLU A 11 -11.34 -13.60 14.39
C GLU A 11 -10.28 -13.78 15.50
N THR A 12 -9.05 -13.28 15.32
CA THR A 12 -7.94 -13.49 16.27
C THR A 12 -7.47 -12.20 16.92
N MET A 13 -8.20 -11.74 17.95
CA MET A 13 -7.75 -10.59 18.73
C MET A 13 -6.82 -11.01 19.86
N ILE A 14 -5.61 -10.47 19.84
CA ILE A 14 -4.65 -10.64 20.95
C ILE A 14 -5.02 -9.63 22.04
N SER A 15 -5.28 -10.12 23.26
CA SER A 15 -5.51 -9.23 24.38
C SER A 15 -4.28 -8.37 24.70
N VAL A 16 -4.48 -7.06 24.92
CA VAL A 16 -3.41 -6.17 25.32
C VAL A 16 -2.82 -6.57 26.69
N LYS A 17 -1.50 -6.50 26.82
CA LYS A 17 -0.78 -6.81 28.07
C LYS A 17 -0.31 -5.53 28.74
N GLU A 18 -0.59 -5.37 30.02
CA GLU A 18 -0.12 -4.22 30.82
C GLU A 18 1.41 -4.09 30.82
N THR A 19 2.13 -5.20 30.66
CA THR A 19 3.59 -5.20 30.51
C THR A 19 4.04 -4.54 29.21
N ASP A 20 3.30 -4.70 28.13
CA ASP A 20 3.63 -4.06 26.85
C ASP A 20 3.33 -2.56 26.90
N ILE A 21 2.20 -2.17 27.50
CA ILE A 21 1.88 -0.76 27.76
C ILE A 21 3.04 -0.10 28.52
N GLN A 22 3.47 -0.68 29.64
CA GLN A 22 4.54 -0.11 30.48
C GLN A 22 5.87 0.00 29.73
N ARG A 23 6.22 -0.99 28.91
CA ARG A 23 7.46 -0.98 28.10
C ARG A 23 7.40 0.10 27.03
N ILE A 24 6.27 0.28 26.37
CA ILE A 24 6.07 1.31 25.34
C ILE A 24 6.13 2.70 26.00
N GLU A 25 5.37 2.94 27.09
CA GLU A 25 5.41 4.22 27.83
C GLU A 25 6.83 4.59 28.30
N GLN A 26 7.60 3.58 28.73
CA GLN A 26 9.01 3.79 29.09
C GLN A 26 9.86 4.12 27.86
N ALA A 27 9.65 3.47 26.74
CA ALA A 27 10.41 3.67 25.50
C ALA A 27 10.15 5.06 24.90
N VAL A 28 8.89 5.52 24.89
CA VAL A 28 8.51 6.85 24.39
C VAL A 28 8.70 7.97 25.42
N ASN A 29 9.13 7.64 26.64
CA ASN A 29 9.25 8.56 27.76
C ASN A 29 7.98 9.39 27.98
N GLY A 30 6.80 8.74 27.91
CA GLY A 30 5.50 9.41 28.00
C GLY A 30 4.39 8.48 28.46
N ARG A 31 3.17 9.01 28.55
CA ARG A 31 1.98 8.23 28.87
C ARG A 31 1.08 8.12 27.64
N LEU A 32 0.58 6.91 27.40
CA LEU A 32 -0.43 6.70 26.37
C LEU A 32 -1.75 7.37 26.77
N PRO A 33 -2.50 7.96 25.82
CA PRO A 33 -3.78 8.60 26.11
C PRO A 33 -4.76 7.62 26.77
N VAL A 34 -5.44 8.08 27.81
CA VAL A 34 -6.38 7.24 28.58
C VAL A 34 -7.47 6.67 27.68
N ARG A 35 -8.02 7.51 26.79
CA ARG A 35 -9.09 7.11 25.87
C ARG A 35 -8.61 6.08 24.85
N TYR A 36 -7.38 6.21 24.37
CA TYR A 36 -6.76 5.21 23.50
C TYR A 36 -6.63 3.85 24.21
N LEU A 37 -6.13 3.86 25.46
CA LEU A 37 -6.01 2.63 26.26
C LEU A 37 -7.36 1.98 26.57
N GLU A 38 -8.42 2.76 26.78
CA GLU A 38 -9.78 2.23 26.93
C GLU A 38 -10.21 1.47 25.68
N GLN A 39 -10.03 2.05 24.49
CA GLN A 39 -10.39 1.43 23.21
C GLN A 39 -9.56 0.17 22.93
N ILE A 40 -8.24 0.22 23.13
CA ILE A 40 -7.34 -0.93 22.92
C ILE A 40 -7.60 -2.06 23.91
N ARG A 41 -8.09 -1.78 25.13
CA ARG A 41 -8.50 -2.82 26.08
C ARG A 41 -9.84 -3.46 25.73
N GLU A 42 -10.72 -2.70 25.09
CA GLU A 42 -11.97 -3.24 24.53
C GLU A 42 -11.66 -4.15 23.35
N GLN A 43 -10.82 -3.67 22.42
CA GLN A 43 -10.37 -4.41 21.25
C GLN A 43 -8.95 -3.99 20.85
N ASN A 44 -8.02 -4.92 20.82
CA ASN A 44 -6.60 -4.64 20.54
C ASN A 44 -6.29 -4.60 19.06
N GLY A 45 -6.60 -3.47 18.43
CA GLY A 45 -6.46 -3.28 16.99
C GLY A 45 -7.74 -3.63 16.21
N GLY A 46 -7.72 -3.42 14.91
CA GLY A 46 -8.85 -3.70 14.02
C GLY A 46 -9.36 -2.47 13.27
N VAL A 47 -10.49 -2.62 12.59
CA VAL A 47 -11.07 -1.60 11.73
C VAL A 47 -12.00 -0.69 12.55
N PRO A 48 -11.80 0.64 12.54
CA PRO A 48 -12.75 1.57 13.14
C PRO A 48 -13.96 1.78 12.22
N GLU A 49 -15.10 2.16 12.79
CA GLU A 49 -16.31 2.55 12.04
C GLU A 49 -16.06 3.79 11.14
N ALA A 50 -15.19 4.70 11.60
CA ALA A 50 -14.80 5.86 10.84
C ALA A 50 -13.63 5.55 9.92
N MET A 51 -13.77 5.88 8.63
CA MET A 51 -12.74 5.64 7.61
C MET A 51 -11.93 6.89 7.25
N ALA A 52 -12.23 8.03 7.86
CA ALA A 52 -11.55 9.28 7.58
C ALA A 52 -11.37 10.15 8.82
N VAL A 53 -10.36 10.99 8.77
CA VAL A 53 -10.07 12.04 9.76
C VAL A 53 -10.17 13.40 9.04
N MET A 54 -11.17 14.21 9.40
CA MET A 54 -11.41 15.52 8.78
C MET A 54 -10.29 16.50 9.16
N VAL A 55 -9.74 17.20 8.16
CA VAL A 55 -8.68 18.19 8.31
C VAL A 55 -9.04 19.50 7.62
N GLU A 56 -8.26 20.57 7.85
CA GLU A 56 -8.50 21.91 7.25
C GLU A 56 -7.38 22.29 6.26
N PHE A 57 -6.52 21.35 5.92
CA PHE A 57 -5.38 21.58 5.02
C PHE A 57 -5.41 20.63 3.82
N LYS A 58 -4.82 21.08 2.71
CA LYS A 58 -4.63 20.26 1.52
C LYS A 58 -3.59 19.15 1.78
N ASN A 59 -3.83 18.01 1.21
CA ASN A 59 -2.96 16.85 1.28
C ASN A 59 -3.00 16.09 -0.06
N THR A 60 -2.30 15.01 -0.18
CA THR A 60 -2.22 14.20 -1.42
C THR A 60 -3.43 13.28 -1.60
N TRP A 61 -4.20 13.03 -0.54
CA TRP A 61 -5.35 12.12 -0.54
C TRP A 61 -6.66 12.79 -0.94
N SER A 62 -6.88 14.04 -0.54
CA SER A 62 -8.16 14.70 -0.70
C SER A 62 -8.02 16.14 -1.16
N ASP A 63 -9.03 16.65 -1.85
CA ASP A 63 -9.15 18.02 -2.37
C ASP A 63 -10.38 18.75 -1.82
N GLU A 64 -10.62 19.96 -2.31
CA GLU A 64 -11.76 20.78 -1.88
C GLU A 64 -13.11 20.25 -2.39
N GLU A 65 -13.13 19.40 -3.45
CA GLU A 65 -14.34 18.82 -4.02
C GLU A 65 -14.81 17.62 -3.22
N THR A 66 -13.86 16.80 -2.74
CA THR A 66 -14.13 15.60 -1.92
C THR A 66 -14.18 15.91 -0.42
N GLY A 67 -13.92 17.16 -0.03
CA GLY A 67 -13.76 17.54 1.38
C GLY A 67 -12.40 17.14 1.93
N LEU A 68 -11.74 18.04 2.64
CA LEU A 68 -10.39 17.83 3.15
C LEU A 68 -10.39 16.78 4.27
N HIS A 69 -9.80 15.63 4.04
CA HIS A 69 -9.65 14.54 5.00
C HIS A 69 -8.37 13.74 4.74
N LEU A 70 -7.97 12.94 5.72
CA LEU A 70 -6.91 11.93 5.62
C LEU A 70 -7.52 10.55 5.85
N PRO A 71 -7.04 9.49 5.16
CA PRO A 71 -7.62 8.16 5.26
C PRO A 71 -7.31 7.51 6.61
N LEU A 72 -8.25 6.70 7.11
CA LEU A 72 -8.08 5.84 8.28
C LEU A 72 -8.59 4.45 7.90
N ARG A 73 -7.72 3.45 7.92
CA ARG A 73 -8.05 2.07 7.55
C ARG A 73 -8.17 1.17 8.75
N SER A 74 -7.15 1.19 9.61
CA SER A 74 -7.08 0.28 10.74
C SER A 74 -6.31 0.88 11.91
N MET A 75 -6.66 0.45 13.12
CA MET A 75 -5.88 0.70 14.33
C MET A 75 -4.89 -0.44 14.55
N SER A 76 -3.67 -0.08 14.88
CA SER A 76 -2.61 -1.06 15.18
C SER A 76 -2.91 -1.82 16.48
N SER A 77 -2.59 -3.11 16.52
CA SER A 77 -2.59 -3.86 17.78
C SER A 77 -1.43 -3.44 18.67
N LEU A 78 -1.69 -3.21 19.95
CA LEU A 78 -0.68 -2.78 20.91
C LEU A 78 0.06 -3.98 21.49
N THR A 79 1.22 -4.28 20.92
CA THR A 79 2.24 -5.17 21.48
C THR A 79 3.59 -4.47 21.44
N PHE A 80 4.52 -4.83 22.32
CA PHE A 80 5.84 -4.19 22.31
C PHE A 80 6.66 -4.60 21.08
N GLU A 81 6.45 -5.78 20.54
CA GLU A 81 7.10 -6.27 19.30
C GLU A 81 6.65 -5.42 18.12
N ARG A 82 5.34 -5.31 17.90
CA ARG A 82 4.79 -4.47 16.82
C ARG A 82 5.21 -3.01 16.94
N TYR A 83 5.24 -2.45 18.16
CA TYR A 83 5.76 -1.11 18.38
C TYR A 83 7.19 -0.92 17.83
N LEU A 84 8.08 -1.92 18.00
CA LEU A 84 9.45 -1.84 17.49
C LEU A 84 9.49 -1.91 15.97
N ASP A 85 8.67 -2.77 15.36
CA ASP A 85 8.58 -2.91 13.90
C ASP A 85 8.04 -1.61 13.28
N GLU A 86 6.94 -1.08 13.80
CA GLU A 86 6.33 0.18 13.35
C GLU A 86 7.24 1.40 13.61
N LEU A 87 8.00 1.41 14.69
CA LEU A 87 9.01 2.44 14.95
C LEU A 87 10.10 2.42 13.87
N SER A 88 10.51 1.24 13.42
CA SER A 88 11.48 1.08 12.34
C SER A 88 10.97 1.73 11.05
N ILE A 89 9.71 1.48 10.68
CA ILE A 89 9.07 2.11 9.51
C ILE A 89 9.10 3.64 9.62
N LEU A 90 8.64 4.20 10.74
CA LEU A 90 8.66 5.67 10.91
C LEU A 90 10.07 6.26 10.83
N ARG A 91 11.10 5.52 11.29
CA ARG A 91 12.51 5.94 11.22
C ARG A 91 13.09 5.89 9.82
N GLU A 92 12.66 4.98 8.97
CA GLU A 92 13.03 4.91 7.55
C GLU A 92 12.58 6.17 6.80
N TRP A 93 11.53 6.83 7.27
CA TRP A 93 10.98 8.08 6.73
C TRP A 93 11.36 9.31 7.58
N ASP A 94 12.50 9.27 8.28
CA ASP A 94 13.09 10.38 9.04
C ASP A 94 12.16 11.01 10.09
N VAL A 95 11.13 10.29 10.57
CA VAL A 95 10.30 10.78 11.69
C VAL A 95 11.08 10.67 12.99
N GLU A 96 11.48 11.80 13.55
CA GLU A 96 12.30 11.88 14.76
C GLU A 96 11.48 12.02 16.05
N GLY A 97 12.15 11.87 17.19
CA GLY A 97 11.58 12.10 18.54
C GLY A 97 11.05 10.83 19.21
N ASN A 98 10.31 11.01 20.28
CA ASN A 98 9.62 9.94 20.97
C ASN A 98 8.26 9.72 20.28
N ILE A 99 8.14 8.67 19.51
CA ILE A 99 7.00 8.42 18.63
C ILE A 99 6.47 7.01 18.77
N MET A 100 5.19 6.81 18.45
CA MET A 100 4.54 5.51 18.40
C MET A 100 3.45 5.53 17.32
N MET A 101 3.54 4.66 16.33
CA MET A 101 2.44 4.43 15.40
C MET A 101 1.27 3.78 16.14
N PHE A 102 0.04 4.16 15.79
CA PHE A 102 -1.16 3.61 16.41
C PHE A 102 -2.25 3.26 15.42
N ALA A 103 -2.14 3.71 14.17
CA ALA A 103 -3.09 3.39 13.11
C ALA A 103 -2.45 3.54 11.73
N GLU A 104 -3.09 2.94 10.74
CA GLU A 104 -2.75 3.00 9.33
C GLU A 104 -3.90 3.63 8.56
N GLY A 105 -3.58 4.45 7.57
CA GLY A 105 -4.52 4.91 6.56
C GLY A 105 -4.49 4.02 5.33
N GLU A 106 -5.20 4.39 4.29
CA GLU A 106 -5.12 3.72 3.01
C GLU A 106 -3.77 4.01 2.34
N GLY A 107 -3.15 2.98 1.77
CA GLY A 107 -1.90 3.13 1.02
C GLY A 107 -0.72 3.59 1.89
N SER A 108 -0.30 4.83 1.69
CA SER A 108 0.95 5.39 2.19
C SER A 108 0.83 6.20 3.49
N TYR A 109 -0.29 6.11 4.22
CA TYR A 109 -0.57 6.96 5.37
C TYR A 109 -0.40 6.24 6.70
N PHE A 110 0.40 6.83 7.62
CA PHE A 110 0.66 6.28 8.96
C PHE A 110 0.35 7.29 10.06
N TRP A 111 -0.49 6.91 11.02
CA TRP A 111 -0.89 7.72 12.16
C TRP A 111 -0.01 7.43 13.35
N TYR A 112 0.57 8.47 13.95
CA TYR A 112 1.45 8.29 15.10
C TYR A 112 1.26 9.34 16.19
N PHE A 113 1.53 8.94 17.40
CA PHE A 113 1.71 9.81 18.54
C PHE A 113 3.11 10.37 18.55
N HIS A 114 3.23 11.67 18.83
CA HIS A 114 4.50 12.32 19.10
C HIS A 114 4.51 12.82 20.54
N PHE A 115 5.36 12.21 21.37
CA PHE A 115 5.50 12.49 22.78
C PHE A 115 6.52 13.61 23.01
N THR A 116 6.12 14.61 23.79
CA THR A 116 6.93 15.74 24.21
C THR A 116 6.87 15.86 25.76
N ASP A 117 7.34 16.97 26.29
CA ASP A 117 7.19 17.26 27.74
C ASP A 117 5.73 17.61 28.13
N ALA A 118 4.79 17.62 27.19
CA ALA A 118 3.38 17.83 27.44
C ALA A 118 2.75 16.63 28.15
N ALA A 119 1.59 16.84 28.81
CA ALA A 119 0.89 15.79 29.55
C ALA A 119 0.36 14.66 28.65
N GLU A 120 0.02 15.00 27.42
CA GLU A 120 -0.46 14.06 26.40
C GLU A 120 0.32 14.22 25.09
N PRO A 121 0.49 13.15 24.31
CA PRO A 121 1.12 13.23 23.00
C PRO A 121 0.21 13.95 21.99
N THR A 122 0.84 14.58 21.02
CA THR A 122 0.17 15.12 19.84
C THR A 122 -0.04 14.03 18.79
N VAL A 123 -1.04 14.22 17.92
CA VAL A 123 -1.36 13.29 16.83
C VAL A 123 -0.89 13.86 15.50
N TRP A 124 -0.18 13.04 14.78
CA TRP A 124 0.40 13.33 13.48
C TRP A 124 0.05 12.24 12.47
N CYS A 125 0.10 12.59 11.18
CA CYS A 125 0.00 11.66 10.08
C CYS A 125 1.23 11.82 9.17
N LEU A 126 1.90 10.72 8.86
CA LEU A 126 2.95 10.64 7.83
C LEU A 126 2.31 10.20 6.53
N ASP A 127 2.58 10.90 5.44
CA ASP A 127 2.34 10.47 4.08
C ASP A 127 3.69 10.15 3.44
N ILE A 128 3.93 8.88 3.13
CA ILE A 128 5.19 8.44 2.54
C ILE A 128 5.27 8.71 1.03
N SER A 129 4.16 9.01 0.37
CA SER A 129 4.16 9.28 -1.08
C SER A 129 4.81 10.63 -1.44
N ASP A 130 4.76 11.60 -0.54
CA ASP A 130 5.39 12.92 -0.68
C ASP A 130 6.34 13.26 0.49
N GLU A 131 6.64 12.29 1.35
CA GLU A 131 7.52 12.40 2.52
C GLU A 131 7.09 13.52 3.50
N THR A 132 5.77 13.79 3.58
CA THR A 132 5.23 14.88 4.39
C THR A 132 4.62 14.38 5.69
N THR A 133 4.87 15.12 6.78
CA THR A 133 4.21 14.89 8.07
C THR A 133 3.23 16.01 8.39
N TYR A 134 2.00 15.65 8.71
CA TYR A 134 0.91 16.55 9.04
C TYR A 134 0.64 16.55 10.54
N PHE A 135 0.68 17.72 11.19
CA PHE A 135 0.10 17.88 12.52
C PHE A 135 -1.42 17.89 12.41
N VAL A 136 -2.09 17.00 13.15
CA VAL A 136 -3.54 16.80 13.01
C VAL A 136 -4.31 17.22 14.28
N ALA A 137 -3.81 16.87 15.46
CA ALA A 137 -4.49 17.18 16.72
C ALA A 137 -3.51 17.35 17.88
N ALA A 138 -3.87 18.19 18.85
CA ALA A 138 -3.08 18.40 20.06
C ALA A 138 -3.23 17.26 21.07
N THR A 139 -4.31 16.49 21.00
CA THR A 139 -4.59 15.34 21.86
C THR A 139 -5.31 14.24 21.08
N TYR A 140 -5.32 13.02 21.62
CA TYR A 140 -6.10 11.91 21.04
C TYR A 140 -7.61 12.18 21.10
N ASP A 141 -8.09 12.80 22.17
CA ASP A 141 -9.50 13.18 22.30
C ASP A 141 -9.93 14.18 21.21
N GLU A 142 -9.07 15.15 20.88
CA GLU A 142 -9.32 16.06 19.75
C GLU A 142 -9.34 15.29 18.42
N TRP A 143 -8.40 14.39 18.19
CA TRP A 143 -8.36 13.55 17.00
C TRP A 143 -9.65 12.73 16.83
N LEU A 144 -10.17 12.14 17.92
CA LEU A 144 -11.44 11.42 17.90
C LEU A 144 -12.63 12.27 17.43
N THR A 145 -12.61 13.58 17.71
CA THR A 145 -13.68 14.50 17.25
C THR A 145 -13.65 14.78 15.76
N LYS A 146 -12.53 14.45 15.09
CA LYS A 146 -12.32 14.65 13.66
C LYS A 146 -12.67 13.40 12.84
N LEU A 147 -12.99 12.28 13.48
CA LEU A 147 -13.37 11.05 12.82
C LEU A 147 -14.71 11.19 12.09
N SER A 148 -14.78 10.65 10.88
CA SER A 148 -15.99 10.62 10.07
C SER A 148 -16.13 9.29 9.34
N SER A 149 -17.33 8.70 9.41
CA SER A 149 -17.77 7.61 8.52
C SER A 149 -18.48 8.16 7.26
N ASP A 150 -18.81 9.44 7.27
CA ASP A 150 -19.49 10.12 6.17
C ASP A 150 -18.42 10.81 5.28
N VAL A 151 -17.64 9.99 4.62
CA VAL A 151 -16.70 10.46 3.61
C VAL A 151 -17.44 10.44 2.28
N PRO A 152 -17.41 11.52 1.49
CA PRO A 152 -17.91 11.45 0.13
C PRO A 152 -17.24 10.26 -0.54
N GLU A 153 -18.01 9.28 -1.00
CA GLU A 153 -17.47 8.26 -1.89
C GLU A 153 -16.70 9.00 -2.97
N VAL A 154 -15.39 8.84 -2.99
CA VAL A 154 -14.65 9.18 -4.20
C VAL A 154 -15.24 8.22 -5.23
N VAL A 155 -16.18 8.75 -6.02
CA VAL A 155 -16.67 8.04 -7.19
C VAL A 155 -15.42 7.93 -8.06
N MET A 156 -14.66 6.86 -7.82
CA MET A 156 -13.62 6.45 -8.76
C MET A 156 -14.35 6.46 -10.09
N PRO A 157 -13.93 7.27 -11.06
CA PRO A 157 -14.54 7.22 -12.37
C PRO A 157 -14.56 5.74 -12.71
N ASP A 158 -15.73 5.22 -13.12
CA ASP A 158 -15.89 3.82 -13.47
C ASP A 158 -14.61 3.43 -14.19
N VAL A 159 -13.80 2.56 -13.59
CA VAL A 159 -12.58 2.10 -14.25
C VAL A 159 -13.11 1.43 -15.50
N VAL A 160 -13.08 2.16 -16.60
CA VAL A 160 -13.53 1.64 -17.89
C VAL A 160 -12.47 0.61 -18.25
N PHE A 161 -12.73 -0.63 -17.85
CA PHE A 161 -11.91 -1.74 -18.30
C PHE A 161 -12.06 -1.82 -19.82
N LEU A 162 -10.95 -1.55 -20.49
CA LEU A 162 -10.90 -1.73 -21.93
C LEU A 162 -11.20 -3.18 -22.26
N THR A 163 -12.06 -3.43 -23.24
CA THR A 163 -12.24 -4.75 -23.80
C THR A 163 -11.04 -5.14 -24.64
N LEU A 164 -10.77 -6.42 -24.78
CA LEU A 164 -9.64 -6.90 -25.60
C LEU A 164 -9.60 -6.33 -27.03
N PRO A 165 -10.73 -6.16 -27.76
CA PRO A 165 -10.74 -5.47 -29.05
C PRO A 165 -10.28 -4.00 -28.99
N GLU A 166 -10.67 -3.26 -27.95
CA GLU A 166 -10.26 -1.85 -27.76
C GLU A 166 -8.76 -1.76 -27.42
N ILE A 167 -8.27 -2.65 -26.58
CA ILE A 167 -6.83 -2.80 -26.28
C ILE A 167 -6.06 -3.04 -27.57
N LYS A 168 -6.45 -4.04 -28.36
CA LYS A 168 -5.79 -4.37 -29.64
C LYS A 168 -5.86 -3.23 -30.65
N ASP A 169 -6.84 -2.34 -30.56
CA ASP A 169 -6.92 -1.15 -31.41
C ASP A 169 -5.92 -0.06 -30.95
N ILE A 170 -5.78 0.18 -29.67
CA ILE A 170 -4.78 1.09 -29.08
C ILE A 170 -3.36 0.62 -29.41
N LEU A 171 -3.08 -0.68 -29.33
CA LEU A 171 -1.77 -1.26 -29.62
C LEU A 171 -1.33 -1.09 -31.09
N ARG A 172 -2.23 -0.73 -32.02
CA ARG A 172 -1.90 -0.38 -33.42
C ARG A 172 -1.49 1.09 -33.57
N GLY A 173 -1.67 1.92 -32.54
CA GLY A 173 -1.25 3.33 -32.52
C GLY A 173 0.26 3.50 -32.48
N ASP A 174 0.70 4.75 -32.44
CA ASP A 174 2.12 5.11 -32.41
C ASP A 174 2.60 5.63 -31.05
N ASP A 175 1.68 5.83 -30.07
CA ASP A 175 2.00 6.34 -28.73
C ASP A 175 2.37 5.16 -27.81
N GLU A 176 3.64 5.10 -27.40
CA GLU A 176 4.15 4.01 -26.56
C GLU A 176 3.60 4.06 -25.13
N ASN A 177 3.28 5.24 -24.59
CA ASN A 177 2.66 5.32 -23.26
C ASN A 177 1.21 4.81 -23.29
N GLU A 178 0.45 5.11 -24.35
CA GLU A 178 -0.90 4.54 -24.53
C GLU A 178 -0.84 3.02 -24.70
N LYS A 179 0.16 2.50 -25.43
CA LYS A 179 0.35 1.07 -25.57
C LYS A 179 0.71 0.41 -24.24
N LEU A 180 1.62 1.01 -23.45
CA LEU A 180 2.01 0.46 -22.16
C LEU A 180 0.78 0.35 -21.23
N LEU A 181 -0.07 1.39 -21.20
CA LEU A 181 -1.33 1.36 -20.46
C LEU A 181 -2.27 0.28 -21.00
N ALA A 182 -2.36 0.12 -22.32
CA ALA A 182 -3.19 -0.92 -22.93
C ALA A 182 -2.70 -2.34 -22.58
N TYR A 183 -1.39 -2.58 -22.52
CA TYR A 183 -0.83 -3.84 -22.07
C TYR A 183 -1.16 -4.12 -20.59
N SER A 184 -1.07 -3.13 -19.69
CA SER A 184 -1.45 -3.32 -18.29
C SER A 184 -2.95 -3.68 -18.15
N HIS A 185 -3.82 -3.12 -18.96
CA HIS A 185 -5.23 -3.53 -19.02
C HIS A 185 -5.41 -4.96 -19.55
N TRP A 186 -4.60 -5.38 -20.54
CA TRP A 186 -4.67 -6.74 -21.07
C TRP A 186 -4.24 -7.78 -20.03
N MET A 187 -3.23 -7.49 -19.24
CA MET A 187 -2.77 -8.36 -18.14
C MET A 187 -3.90 -8.68 -17.13
N ILE A 188 -4.79 -7.71 -16.87
CA ILE A 188 -5.90 -7.87 -15.92
C ILE A 188 -7.05 -8.71 -16.49
N LEU A 189 -7.22 -8.77 -17.83
CA LEU A 189 -8.37 -9.42 -18.46
C LEU A 189 -8.35 -10.95 -18.43
N ASP A 190 -7.21 -11.58 -18.14
CA ASP A 190 -7.03 -13.04 -18.17
C ASP A 190 -7.51 -13.71 -19.49
N GLU A 191 -7.53 -12.94 -20.58
CA GLU A 191 -7.90 -13.39 -21.93
C GLU A 191 -6.68 -13.39 -22.85
N GLU A 192 -6.51 -14.47 -23.65
CA GLU A 192 -5.44 -14.60 -24.66
C GLU A 192 -4.02 -14.34 -24.11
N GLN A 193 -3.74 -14.82 -22.90
CA GLN A 193 -2.46 -14.59 -22.19
C GLN A 193 -1.23 -15.12 -22.97
N GLU A 194 -1.37 -16.20 -23.73
CA GLU A 194 -0.29 -16.70 -24.59
C GLU A 194 0.07 -15.69 -25.69
N GLU A 195 -0.92 -15.02 -26.30
CA GLU A 195 -0.68 -13.96 -27.29
C GLU A 195 -0.01 -12.73 -26.66
N LEU A 196 -0.39 -12.39 -25.43
CA LEU A 196 0.22 -11.31 -24.66
C LEU A 196 1.70 -11.59 -24.37
N ILE A 197 2.03 -12.81 -23.91
CA ILE A 197 3.42 -13.25 -23.67
C ILE A 197 4.24 -13.15 -24.96
N GLU A 198 3.73 -13.66 -26.09
CA GLU A 198 4.41 -13.58 -27.39
C GLU A 198 4.62 -12.12 -27.83
N ALA A 199 3.67 -11.23 -27.53
CA ALA A 199 3.80 -9.81 -27.83
C ALA A 199 4.95 -9.19 -27.02
N PHE A 200 5.03 -9.44 -25.71
CA PHE A 200 6.15 -8.95 -24.89
C PHE A 200 7.49 -9.52 -25.31
N MET A 201 7.57 -10.83 -25.54
CA MET A 201 8.80 -11.44 -26.06
C MET A 201 9.28 -10.79 -27.37
N THR A 202 8.34 -10.48 -28.28
CA THR A 202 8.64 -9.80 -29.54
C THR A 202 9.14 -8.37 -29.31
N LEU A 203 8.55 -7.61 -28.40
CA LEU A 203 8.98 -6.24 -28.06
C LEU A 203 10.37 -6.23 -27.46
N ILE A 204 10.63 -7.15 -26.52
CA ILE A 204 11.95 -7.32 -25.90
C ILE A 204 12.98 -7.74 -26.95
N GLU A 205 12.66 -8.71 -27.83
CA GLU A 205 13.58 -9.17 -28.86
C GLU A 205 13.99 -8.03 -29.81
N ARG A 206 13.03 -7.25 -30.30
CA ARG A 206 13.28 -6.13 -31.23
C ARG A 206 14.03 -4.99 -30.59
N ASN A 207 13.73 -4.69 -29.32
CA ASN A 207 14.31 -3.57 -28.58
C ASN A 207 14.25 -2.22 -29.36
N ASP A 208 13.11 -2.01 -30.07
CA ASP A 208 12.91 -0.81 -30.87
C ASP A 208 12.66 0.43 -30.01
N GLN A 209 12.30 0.22 -28.72
CA GLN A 209 11.99 1.23 -27.73
C GLN A 209 12.79 0.98 -26.43
N PRO A 210 14.08 1.33 -26.40
CA PRO A 210 14.96 1.03 -25.24
C PRO A 210 14.46 1.60 -23.90
N ASP A 211 13.80 2.77 -23.93
CA ASP A 211 13.28 3.43 -22.74
C ASP A 211 12.12 2.65 -22.06
N PHE A 212 11.52 1.69 -22.77
CA PHE A 212 10.44 0.84 -22.27
C PHE A 212 10.83 -0.63 -22.09
N LEU A 213 12.08 -0.97 -22.34
CA LEU A 213 12.55 -2.36 -22.30
C LEU A 213 12.35 -3.01 -20.93
N ASP A 214 12.69 -2.32 -19.85
CA ASP A 214 12.49 -2.79 -18.47
C ASP A 214 11.01 -3.03 -18.19
N SER A 215 10.14 -2.11 -18.61
CA SER A 215 8.69 -2.25 -18.41
C SER A 215 8.11 -3.48 -19.10
N TYR A 216 8.55 -3.74 -20.34
CA TYR A 216 8.09 -4.93 -21.08
C TYR A 216 8.61 -6.22 -20.46
N ALA A 217 9.85 -6.23 -19.99
CA ALA A 217 10.44 -7.39 -19.31
C ALA A 217 9.71 -7.66 -17.98
N TYR A 218 9.46 -6.61 -17.20
CA TYR A 218 8.72 -6.69 -15.95
C TYR A 218 7.30 -7.26 -16.16
N TYR A 219 6.54 -6.72 -17.12
CA TYR A 219 5.20 -7.21 -17.47
C TYR A 219 5.20 -8.65 -17.96
N LEU A 220 6.21 -9.03 -18.76
CA LEU A 220 6.38 -10.42 -19.18
C LEU A 220 6.51 -11.37 -17.98
N MET A 221 7.34 -10.99 -16.99
CA MET A 221 7.55 -11.79 -15.80
C MET A 221 6.29 -11.87 -14.95
N GLU A 222 5.58 -10.77 -14.77
CA GLU A 222 4.33 -10.72 -14.01
C GLU A 222 3.24 -11.63 -14.65
N VAL A 223 3.07 -11.57 -15.96
CA VAL A 223 2.12 -12.46 -16.66
C VAL A 223 2.51 -13.92 -16.52
N LEU A 224 3.80 -14.24 -16.63
CA LEU A 224 4.28 -15.63 -16.53
C LEU A 224 4.14 -16.19 -15.12
N THR A 225 4.46 -15.43 -14.07
CA THR A 225 4.32 -15.87 -12.67
C THR A 225 2.86 -16.10 -12.31
N ASN A 226 1.93 -15.32 -12.87
CA ASN A 226 0.50 -15.52 -12.70
C ASN A 226 -0.06 -16.69 -13.56
N ASN A 227 0.73 -17.26 -14.48
CA ASN A 227 0.35 -18.36 -15.37
C ASN A 227 1.36 -19.51 -15.33
N PRO A 228 1.40 -20.34 -14.28
CA PRO A 228 2.44 -21.36 -14.08
C PRO A 228 2.59 -22.36 -15.23
N GLU A 229 1.49 -22.74 -15.90
CA GLU A 229 1.51 -23.65 -17.04
C GLU A 229 2.24 -23.01 -18.25
N LEU A 230 2.01 -21.73 -18.52
CA LEU A 230 2.68 -21.00 -19.59
C LEU A 230 4.15 -20.71 -19.21
N LEU A 231 4.41 -20.45 -17.94
CA LEU A 231 5.76 -20.29 -17.43
C LEU A 231 6.60 -21.56 -17.67
N GLU A 232 6.08 -22.74 -17.34
CA GLU A 232 6.79 -24.00 -17.58
C GLU A 232 7.08 -24.23 -19.08
N GLN A 233 6.10 -23.89 -19.94
CA GLN A 233 6.25 -24.05 -21.38
C GLN A 233 7.24 -23.08 -22.02
N LYS A 234 7.34 -21.85 -21.51
CA LYS A 234 8.13 -20.76 -22.11
C LYS A 234 9.45 -20.48 -21.39
N ARG A 235 9.70 -21.15 -20.26
CA ARG A 235 10.86 -20.89 -19.36
C ARG A 235 12.18 -20.79 -20.10
N ASP A 236 12.50 -21.77 -20.94
CA ASP A 236 13.79 -21.82 -21.66
C ASP A 236 13.92 -20.68 -22.66
N ASP A 237 12.85 -20.37 -23.39
CA ASP A 237 12.84 -19.32 -24.42
C ASP A 237 12.94 -17.92 -23.76
N VAL A 238 12.21 -17.69 -22.67
CA VAL A 238 12.25 -16.44 -21.92
C VAL A 238 13.61 -16.24 -21.28
N THR A 239 14.16 -17.27 -20.64
CA THR A 239 15.51 -17.23 -20.06
C THR A 239 16.56 -16.85 -21.10
N ALA A 240 16.53 -17.50 -22.27
CA ALA A 240 17.45 -17.21 -23.36
C ALA A 240 17.28 -15.77 -23.88
N LEU A 241 16.04 -15.29 -23.99
CA LEU A 241 15.72 -13.93 -24.43
C LEU A 241 16.28 -12.89 -23.45
N ILE A 242 15.96 -13.00 -22.14
CA ILE A 242 16.43 -12.07 -21.09
C ILE A 242 17.96 -12.04 -21.04
N LEU A 243 18.61 -13.19 -20.99
CA LEU A 243 20.09 -13.29 -20.99
C LEU A 243 20.73 -12.69 -22.26
N SER A 244 20.03 -12.71 -23.40
CA SER A 244 20.51 -12.13 -24.65
C SER A 244 20.66 -10.61 -24.61
N LYS A 245 19.98 -9.92 -23.67
CA LYS A 245 20.01 -8.47 -23.53
C LYS A 245 21.22 -7.95 -22.75
N GLY A 246 21.93 -8.82 -22.07
CA GLY A 246 23.18 -8.46 -21.36
C GLY A 246 22.93 -7.36 -20.32
N ASP A 247 23.71 -6.27 -20.42
CA ASP A 247 23.64 -5.14 -19.47
C ASP A 247 22.44 -4.23 -19.68
N ASP A 248 21.59 -4.47 -20.69
CA ASP A 248 20.39 -3.67 -20.97
C ASP A 248 19.23 -4.03 -20.03
N LEU A 249 19.26 -5.19 -19.38
CA LEU A 249 18.28 -5.66 -18.41
C LEU A 249 18.97 -6.26 -17.19
N ASP A 250 18.36 -6.08 -15.99
CA ASP A 250 18.79 -6.81 -14.78
C ASP A 250 18.28 -8.27 -14.85
N ALA A 251 19.03 -9.11 -15.58
CA ALA A 251 18.64 -10.48 -15.81
C ALA A 251 18.62 -11.33 -14.52
N GLU A 252 19.45 -11.03 -13.51
CA GLU A 252 19.49 -11.77 -12.25
C GLU A 252 18.21 -11.53 -11.46
N ASP A 253 17.78 -10.28 -11.34
CA ASP A 253 16.53 -9.91 -10.67
C ASP A 253 15.32 -10.50 -11.39
N LEU A 254 15.17 -10.25 -12.69
CA LEU A 254 14.05 -10.74 -13.49
C LEU A 254 13.89 -12.27 -13.45
N LEU A 255 14.99 -13.02 -13.59
CA LEU A 255 14.94 -14.48 -13.61
C LEU A 255 14.67 -15.10 -12.24
N SER A 256 14.98 -14.37 -11.14
CA SER A 256 14.64 -14.82 -9.78
C SER A 256 13.13 -15.03 -9.59
N TRP A 257 12.29 -14.25 -10.26
CA TRP A 257 10.83 -14.39 -10.20
C TRP A 257 10.31 -15.73 -10.73
N MET A 258 11.02 -16.35 -11.69
CA MET A 258 10.63 -17.66 -12.21
C MET A 258 10.95 -18.82 -11.26
N ASP A 259 11.82 -18.58 -10.25
CA ASP A 259 12.26 -19.59 -9.30
C ASP A 259 11.56 -19.43 -7.93
N GLU A 260 10.81 -18.34 -7.71
CA GLU A 260 9.95 -18.21 -6.55
C GLU A 260 8.82 -19.24 -6.65
N GLU A 261 8.82 -20.21 -5.72
CA GLU A 261 7.69 -21.13 -5.57
C GLU A 261 6.46 -20.27 -5.26
N VAL A 262 5.45 -20.34 -6.13
CA VAL A 262 4.14 -19.78 -5.82
C VAL A 262 3.63 -20.52 -4.59
N ASP A 263 3.76 -19.94 -3.42
CA ASP A 263 3.16 -20.48 -2.21
C ASP A 263 1.66 -20.65 -2.45
N GLU A 264 1.23 -21.92 -2.59
CA GLU A 264 -0.19 -22.31 -2.75
C GLU A 264 -0.97 -22.09 -1.44
N GLU A 265 -0.88 -20.90 -0.83
CA GLU A 265 -1.70 -20.49 0.32
C GLU A 265 -2.40 -19.16 0.05
N PHE A 266 -3.52 -19.27 -0.71
CA PHE A 266 -4.62 -18.30 -0.61
C PHE A 266 -5.96 -19.02 -0.64
#